data_aa6148f0894a437aedc7da82e9ac761a
#
_entry.id   aa6148f0894a437aedc7da82e9ac761a
#
_cell.length_a   1.000
_cell.length_b   1.000
_cell.length_c   1.000
_cell.angle_alpha   90.00
_cell.angle_beta   90.00
_cell.angle_gamma   90.00
#
_symmetry.space_group_name_H-M   'P 1'
#
loop_
_entity.id
_entity.type
_entity.pdbx_description
1 polymer ?
#
loop_
_entity_poly.entity_id
_entity_poly.type
_entity_poly.pdbx_seq_one_letter_code
_entity_poly.pdbx_strand_id
1 'polypeptide(L)'
;MNLSNELKLGLALVLIALTAILSLWMLHRATDPKTCKNKVKGMLKRFAALRQYKVLSDVTVQYEGKKAHFDQILVGVYGISFVSCLADSAAYYGQEREEKGTKVDSKTGKKSYFANPITAGEKAIDLVRRVFSKNNVYGIQMEHLIVFAGSPRKTEIFVKGSIPMLRRSDLKKLLDKVRYEEDRGVDVEKIVKLLQDHAE
;
A
#
# COMPACT_ATOMS: atom_id res chain seq x y z
N MET A 1 5.63 40.89 36.79
CA MET A 1 7.04 40.46 36.73
C MET A 1 7.51 40.67 35.28
N ASN A 2 8.23 41.79 34.99
CA ASN A 2 8.74 42.07 33.67
C ASN A 2 10.02 41.23 33.45
N LEU A 3 9.96 40.20 32.60
CA LEU A 3 11.15 39.47 32.16
C LEU A 3 12.11 40.44 31.47
N SER A 4 13.43 40.32 31.76
CA SER A 4 14.44 41.09 31.05
C SER A 4 14.38 40.80 29.54
N ASN A 5 14.74 41.76 28.71
CA ASN A 5 14.72 41.62 27.27
C ASN A 5 15.61 40.46 26.78
N GLU A 6 16.70 40.19 27.44
CA GLU A 6 17.61 39.05 27.15
C GLU A 6 16.95 37.71 27.40
N LEU A 7 16.14 37.60 28.49
CA LEU A 7 15.40 36.39 28.78
C LEU A 7 14.28 36.10 27.75
N LYS A 8 13.63 37.17 27.29
CA LYS A 8 12.61 37.07 26.20
C LYS A 8 13.24 36.63 24.88
N LEU A 9 14.40 37.16 24.56
CA LEU A 9 15.14 36.79 23.35
C LEU A 9 15.60 35.33 23.42
N GLY A 10 16.12 34.88 24.55
CA GLY A 10 16.51 33.49 24.77
C GLY A 10 15.35 32.53 24.64
N LEU A 11 14.18 32.87 25.22
CA LEU A 11 12.98 32.08 25.12
C LEU A 11 12.48 31.98 23.67
N ALA A 12 12.53 33.07 22.93
CA ALA A 12 12.13 33.08 21.50
C ALA A 12 13.03 32.19 20.64
N LEU A 13 14.34 32.21 20.85
CA LEU A 13 15.31 31.38 20.15
C LEU A 13 15.08 29.88 20.43
N VAL A 14 14.79 29.52 21.69
CA VAL A 14 14.44 28.14 22.07
C VAL A 14 13.15 27.67 21.39
N LEU A 15 12.14 28.52 21.36
CA LEU A 15 10.88 28.20 20.66
C LEU A 15 11.07 27.99 19.16
N ILE A 16 11.87 28.84 18.51
CA ILE A 16 12.20 28.69 17.08
C ILE A 16 12.96 27.39 16.84
N ALA A 17 13.94 27.06 17.68
CA ALA A 17 14.68 25.80 17.55
C ALA A 17 13.77 24.58 17.74
N LEU A 18 12.88 24.58 18.71
CA LEU A 18 11.93 23.50 18.94
C LEU A 18 10.93 23.33 17.75
N THR A 19 10.44 24.43 17.22
CA THR A 19 9.54 24.37 16.06
C THR A 19 10.25 23.87 14.80
N ALA A 20 11.52 24.24 14.60
CA ALA A 20 12.34 23.74 13.50
C ALA A 20 12.61 22.23 13.64
N ILE A 21 12.99 21.76 14.83
CA ILE A 21 13.22 20.33 15.11
C ILE A 21 11.93 19.53 14.88
N LEU A 22 10.79 20.02 15.41
CA LEU A 22 9.51 19.36 15.24
C LEU A 22 9.10 19.27 13.76
N SER A 23 9.31 20.33 13.01
CA SER A 23 9.02 20.39 11.56
C SER A 23 9.87 19.39 10.79
N LEU A 24 11.18 19.32 11.08
CA LEU A 24 12.09 18.34 10.45
C LEU A 24 11.69 16.90 10.79
N TRP A 25 11.33 16.64 12.05
CA TRP A 25 10.87 15.34 12.50
C TRP A 25 9.56 14.92 11.79
N MET A 26 8.59 15.85 11.68
CA MET A 26 7.33 15.60 10.96
C MET A 26 7.57 15.33 9.48
N LEU A 27 8.48 16.08 8.83
CA LEU A 27 8.86 15.86 7.42
C LEU A 27 9.51 14.48 7.21
N HIS A 28 10.42 14.10 8.12
CA HIS A 28 11.07 12.80 8.06
C HIS A 28 10.03 11.67 8.20
N ARG A 29 9.17 11.76 9.21
CA ARG A 29 8.11 10.78 9.45
C ARG A 29 7.09 10.70 8.31
N ALA A 30 6.82 11.81 7.64
CA ALA A 30 5.88 11.84 6.51
C ALA A 30 6.38 11.09 5.27
N THR A 31 7.70 10.94 5.12
CA THR A 31 8.35 10.25 3.99
C THR A 31 8.83 8.83 4.35
N ASP A 32 8.71 8.43 5.61
CA ASP A 32 9.08 7.09 6.05
C ASP A 32 8.23 6.03 5.35
N PRO A 33 8.84 4.97 4.76
CA PRO A 33 8.13 3.93 4.02
C PRO A 33 7.04 3.22 4.82
N LYS A 34 7.30 2.92 6.10
CA LYS A 34 6.31 2.29 7.00
C LYS A 34 5.10 3.20 7.22
N THR A 35 5.33 4.49 7.44
CA THR A 35 4.26 5.49 7.57
C THR A 35 3.45 5.61 6.28
N CYS A 36 4.11 5.55 5.12
CA CYS A 36 3.46 5.60 3.81
C CYS A 36 2.54 4.38 3.59
N LYS A 37 3.01 3.16 3.89
CA LYS A 37 2.20 1.94 3.86
C LYS A 37 1.02 2.01 4.83
N ASN A 38 1.22 2.50 6.06
CA ASN A 38 0.16 2.67 7.05
C ASN A 38 -0.93 3.67 6.60
N LYS A 39 -0.59 4.69 5.81
CA LYS A 39 -1.58 5.59 5.22
C LYS A 39 -2.47 4.87 4.21
N VAL A 40 -1.91 3.99 3.36
CA VAL A 40 -2.69 3.14 2.43
C VAL A 40 -3.60 2.21 3.23
N LYS A 41 -3.08 1.51 4.23
CA LYS A 41 -3.86 0.67 5.14
C LYS A 41 -5.03 1.44 5.77
N GLY A 42 -4.77 2.66 6.26
CA GLY A 42 -5.81 3.52 6.86
C GLY A 42 -6.91 3.90 5.87
N MET A 43 -6.56 4.15 4.60
CA MET A 43 -7.54 4.45 3.55
C MET A 43 -8.43 3.23 3.25
N LEU A 44 -7.83 2.06 3.07
CA LEU A 44 -8.55 0.80 2.84
C LEU A 44 -9.47 0.45 4.02
N LYS A 45 -8.99 0.59 5.26
CA LYS A 45 -9.81 0.35 6.46
C LYS A 45 -11.01 1.29 6.57
N ARG A 46 -10.83 2.58 6.26
CA ARG A 46 -11.96 3.54 6.25
C ARG A 46 -12.98 3.19 5.18
N PHE A 47 -12.52 2.82 3.99
CA PHE A 47 -13.40 2.37 2.91
C PHE A 47 -14.17 1.11 3.31
N ALA A 48 -13.50 0.13 3.89
CA ALA A 48 -14.07 -1.14 4.32
C ALA A 48 -15.11 -0.98 5.44
N ALA A 49 -14.82 -0.12 6.42
CA ALA A 49 -15.69 0.09 7.57
C ALA A 49 -17.10 0.59 7.22
N LEU A 50 -17.23 1.34 6.11
CA LEU A 50 -18.52 1.83 5.62
C LEU A 50 -19.35 0.78 4.86
N ARG A 51 -18.75 -0.38 4.51
CA ARG A 51 -19.31 -1.35 3.56
C ARG A 51 -19.32 -2.79 4.07
N GLN A 52 -19.02 -3.02 5.35
CA GLN A 52 -18.86 -4.35 5.95
C GLN A 52 -17.78 -5.21 5.25
N TYR A 53 -16.81 -4.57 4.60
CA TYR A 53 -15.68 -5.23 3.98
C TYR A 53 -14.58 -5.47 5.03
N LYS A 54 -13.64 -6.36 4.70
CA LYS A 54 -12.52 -6.69 5.57
C LYS A 54 -11.20 -6.32 4.92
N VAL A 55 -10.25 -5.87 5.73
CA VAL A 55 -8.88 -5.58 5.29
C VAL A 55 -7.92 -6.43 6.11
N LEU A 56 -7.25 -7.33 5.43
CA LEU A 56 -6.11 -8.08 5.98
C LEU A 56 -4.83 -7.33 5.63
N SER A 57 -3.88 -7.30 6.54
CA SER A 57 -2.64 -6.52 6.39
C SER A 57 -1.45 -7.36 6.72
N ASP A 58 -0.42 -7.29 5.88
CA ASP A 58 0.86 -7.95 6.13
C ASP A 58 0.66 -9.49 6.24
N VAL A 59 0.00 -10.05 5.23
CA VAL A 59 -0.40 -11.46 5.21
C VAL A 59 0.50 -12.25 4.29
N THR A 60 1.03 -13.36 4.78
CA THR A 60 1.77 -14.32 3.96
C THR A 60 0.94 -15.59 3.83
N VAL A 61 0.40 -15.85 2.65
CA VAL A 61 -0.33 -17.08 2.34
C VAL A 61 0.64 -18.17 1.95
N GLN A 62 0.49 -19.36 2.55
CA GLN A 62 1.31 -20.52 2.24
C GLN A 62 0.46 -21.67 1.69
N TYR A 63 0.95 -22.30 0.62
CA TYR A 63 0.33 -23.47 0.03
C TYR A 63 1.36 -24.32 -0.72
N GLU A 64 1.40 -25.63 -0.46
CA GLU A 64 2.30 -26.59 -1.09
C GLU A 64 3.78 -26.14 -1.08
N GLY A 65 4.25 -25.64 0.06
CA GLY A 65 5.63 -25.17 0.25
C GLY A 65 5.96 -23.83 -0.43
N LYS A 66 4.99 -23.22 -1.13
CA LYS A 66 5.14 -21.90 -1.74
C LYS A 66 4.53 -20.85 -0.83
N LYS A 67 5.13 -19.66 -0.82
CA LYS A 67 4.68 -18.52 -0.01
C LYS A 67 4.41 -17.32 -0.91
N ALA A 68 3.35 -16.58 -0.60
CA ALA A 68 3.01 -15.32 -1.24
C ALA A 68 2.68 -14.27 -0.19
N HIS A 69 3.41 -13.17 -0.21
CA HIS A 69 3.22 -12.06 0.73
C HIS A 69 2.38 -10.95 0.09
N PHE A 70 1.46 -10.41 0.87
CA PHE A 70 0.58 -9.31 0.48
C PHE A 70 0.64 -8.18 1.52
N ASP A 71 0.96 -6.96 1.08
CA ASP A 71 0.94 -5.79 1.97
C ASP A 71 -0.46 -5.53 2.54
N GLN A 72 -1.50 -5.59 1.67
CA GLN A 72 -2.90 -5.45 2.05
C GLN A 72 -3.78 -6.32 1.15
N ILE A 73 -4.84 -6.89 1.72
CA ILE A 73 -5.90 -7.59 1.00
C ILE A 73 -7.23 -6.95 1.40
N LEU A 74 -7.97 -6.41 0.45
CA LEU A 74 -9.33 -5.91 0.65
C LEU A 74 -10.32 -6.97 0.15
N VAL A 75 -11.16 -7.48 1.03
CA VAL A 75 -12.21 -8.45 0.73
C VAL A 75 -13.56 -7.77 0.85
N GLY A 76 -14.34 -7.81 -0.20
CA GLY A 76 -15.68 -7.24 -0.27
C GLY A 76 -16.65 -8.10 -1.07
N VAL A 77 -17.91 -7.72 -1.10
CA VAL A 77 -18.96 -8.42 -1.86
C VAL A 77 -18.68 -8.47 -3.37
N TYR A 78 -17.87 -7.53 -3.88
CA TYR A 78 -17.43 -7.47 -5.28
C TYR A 78 -16.32 -8.47 -5.64
N GLY A 79 -15.57 -8.98 -4.64
CA GLY A 79 -14.40 -9.81 -4.84
C GLY A 79 -13.24 -9.44 -3.91
N ILE A 80 -12.02 -9.63 -4.40
CA ILE A 80 -10.79 -9.43 -3.62
C ILE A 80 -9.84 -8.52 -4.40
N SER A 81 -9.34 -7.47 -3.73
CA SER A 81 -8.25 -6.65 -4.26
C SER A 81 -6.98 -6.90 -3.43
N PHE A 82 -5.95 -7.42 -4.09
CA PHE A 82 -4.61 -7.58 -3.54
C PHE A 82 -3.82 -6.31 -3.81
N VAL A 83 -3.29 -5.68 -2.76
CA VAL A 83 -2.64 -4.38 -2.87
C VAL A 83 -1.16 -4.50 -2.53
N SER A 84 -0.30 -4.22 -3.51
CA SER A 84 1.14 -4.07 -3.31
C SER A 84 1.49 -2.60 -3.12
N CYS A 85 2.27 -2.28 -2.10
CA CYS A 85 2.64 -0.91 -1.75
C CYS A 85 4.13 -0.64 -2.02
N LEU A 86 4.44 0.18 -2.99
CA LEU A 86 5.78 0.74 -3.21
C LEU A 86 5.89 2.06 -2.44
N ALA A 87 6.62 2.03 -1.32
CA ALA A 87 6.59 3.10 -0.33
C ALA A 87 7.71 4.15 -0.48
N ASP A 88 8.73 3.86 -1.28
CA ASP A 88 9.84 4.78 -1.49
C ASP A 88 9.41 5.99 -2.33
N SER A 89 10.01 7.13 -2.04
CA SER A 89 9.87 8.34 -2.88
C SER A 89 10.94 8.30 -3.97
N ALA A 90 10.60 7.78 -5.11
CA ALA A 90 11.52 7.53 -6.21
C ALA A 90 10.84 7.68 -7.58
N ALA A 91 11.63 7.80 -8.63
CA ALA A 91 11.16 7.59 -9.99
C ALA A 91 11.29 6.10 -10.34
N TYR A 92 10.18 5.48 -10.73
CA TYR A 92 10.08 4.05 -11.02
C TYR A 92 10.00 3.82 -12.54
N TYR A 93 10.88 2.98 -13.06
CA TYR A 93 10.97 2.61 -14.48
C TYR A 93 10.85 1.10 -14.62
N GLY A 94 10.08 0.63 -15.59
CA GLY A 94 9.96 -0.81 -15.89
C GLY A 94 8.87 -1.10 -16.89
N GLN A 95 8.87 -2.35 -17.36
CA GLN A 95 7.85 -2.89 -18.24
C GLN A 95 7.20 -4.11 -17.59
N GLU A 96 5.96 -4.43 -18.01
CA GLU A 96 5.16 -5.50 -17.41
C GLU A 96 5.86 -6.87 -17.42
N ARG A 97 6.59 -7.18 -18.49
CA ARG A 97 7.24 -8.48 -18.69
C ARG A 97 8.61 -8.61 -18.02
N GLU A 98 9.15 -7.52 -17.49
CA GLU A 98 10.46 -7.54 -16.83
C GLU A 98 10.32 -8.06 -15.39
N GLU A 99 11.23 -8.93 -14.94
CA GLU A 99 11.25 -9.41 -13.56
C GLU A 99 11.67 -8.31 -12.57
N LYS A 100 12.49 -7.38 -13.03
CA LYS A 100 13.03 -6.27 -12.21
C LYS A 100 12.84 -4.95 -12.92
N GLY A 101 12.35 -3.97 -12.19
CA GLY A 101 12.37 -2.59 -12.60
C GLY A 101 13.55 -1.82 -11.99
N THR A 102 13.79 -0.61 -12.49
CA THR A 102 14.78 0.33 -11.95
C THR A 102 14.07 1.44 -11.18
N LYS A 103 14.57 1.77 -10.00
CA LYS A 103 14.13 2.96 -9.27
C LYS A 103 15.30 3.91 -9.04
N VAL A 104 15.01 5.20 -9.13
CA VAL A 104 15.95 6.29 -8.86
C VAL A 104 15.45 7.05 -7.63
N ASP A 105 16.20 7.00 -6.54
CA ASP A 105 15.83 7.70 -5.31
C ASP A 105 15.74 9.21 -5.54
N SER A 106 14.64 9.82 -5.12
CA SER A 106 14.35 11.25 -5.39
C SER A 106 15.20 12.23 -4.60
N LYS A 107 15.92 11.76 -3.55
CA LYS A 107 16.79 12.60 -2.73
C LYS A 107 18.25 12.49 -3.15
N THR A 108 18.70 11.26 -3.39
CA THR A 108 20.11 10.96 -3.62
C THR A 108 20.46 10.76 -5.09
N GLY A 109 19.46 10.59 -5.96
CA GLY A 109 19.67 10.21 -7.37
C GLY A 109 20.21 8.79 -7.55
N LYS A 110 20.36 8.02 -6.48
CA LYS A 110 20.93 6.67 -6.54
C LYS A 110 19.98 5.72 -7.27
N LYS A 111 20.52 5.03 -8.27
CA LYS A 111 19.80 3.95 -8.97
C LYS A 111 19.86 2.65 -8.18
N SER A 112 18.75 1.93 -8.14
CA SER A 112 18.66 0.59 -7.57
C SER A 112 17.57 -0.21 -8.29
N TYR A 113 17.62 -1.53 -8.16
CA TYR A 113 16.60 -2.41 -8.74
C TYR A 113 15.50 -2.70 -7.71
N PHE A 114 14.30 -2.96 -8.20
CA PHE A 114 13.20 -3.48 -7.39
C PHE A 114 12.52 -4.63 -8.12
N ALA A 115 11.97 -5.59 -7.36
CA ALA A 115 11.18 -6.67 -7.96
C ALA A 115 9.92 -6.06 -8.62
N ASN A 116 9.64 -6.48 -9.84
CA ASN A 116 8.45 -5.99 -10.53
C ASN A 116 7.19 -6.49 -9.80
N PRO A 117 6.38 -5.59 -9.21
CA PRO A 117 5.21 -5.99 -8.45
C PRO A 117 4.13 -6.62 -9.32
N ILE A 118 4.12 -6.39 -10.64
CA ILE A 118 3.17 -6.98 -11.58
C ILE A 118 3.36 -8.48 -11.59
N THR A 119 4.54 -8.95 -12.00
CA THR A 119 4.84 -10.39 -12.11
C THR A 119 4.84 -11.09 -10.75
N ALA A 120 5.31 -10.41 -9.71
CA ALA A 120 5.25 -10.93 -8.35
C ALA A 120 3.81 -11.09 -7.85
N GLY A 121 2.96 -10.11 -8.12
CA GLY A 121 1.55 -10.14 -7.73
C GLY A 121 0.74 -11.19 -8.48
N GLU A 122 0.98 -11.38 -9.78
CA GLU A 122 0.33 -12.44 -10.56
C GLU A 122 0.64 -13.83 -9.99
N LYS A 123 1.93 -14.12 -9.74
CA LYS A 123 2.34 -15.38 -9.11
C LYS A 123 1.71 -15.59 -7.73
N ALA A 124 1.60 -14.50 -6.96
CA ALA A 124 0.99 -14.53 -5.63
C ALA A 124 -0.54 -14.79 -5.70
N ILE A 125 -1.25 -14.16 -6.64
CA ILE A 125 -2.68 -14.38 -6.85
C ILE A 125 -2.96 -15.79 -7.36
N ASP A 126 -2.11 -16.34 -8.22
CA ASP A 126 -2.23 -17.72 -8.68
C ASP A 126 -2.10 -18.73 -7.54
N LEU A 127 -1.24 -18.44 -6.55
CA LEU A 127 -1.18 -19.25 -5.33
C LEU A 127 -2.52 -19.23 -4.58
N VAL A 128 -3.11 -18.07 -4.40
CA VAL A 128 -4.42 -17.92 -3.73
C VAL A 128 -5.53 -18.63 -4.51
N ARG A 129 -5.52 -18.55 -5.84
CA ARG A 129 -6.46 -19.29 -6.68
C ARG A 129 -6.40 -20.80 -6.45
N ARG A 130 -5.17 -21.36 -6.28
CA ARG A 130 -5.00 -22.78 -5.97
C ARG A 130 -5.56 -23.11 -4.58
N VAL A 131 -5.29 -22.28 -3.56
CA VAL A 131 -5.90 -22.42 -2.23
C VAL A 131 -7.43 -22.47 -2.33
N PHE A 132 -8.01 -21.53 -3.07
CA PHE A 132 -9.47 -21.45 -3.25
C PHE A 132 -10.04 -22.66 -3.98
N SER A 133 -9.42 -23.09 -5.07
CA SER A 133 -9.81 -24.29 -5.81
C SER A 133 -9.79 -25.54 -4.95
N LYS A 134 -8.77 -25.70 -4.10
CA LYS A 134 -8.67 -26.82 -3.15
C LYS A 134 -9.82 -26.83 -2.14
N ASN A 135 -10.32 -25.67 -1.80
CA ASN A 135 -11.43 -25.50 -0.85
C ASN A 135 -12.80 -25.31 -1.52
N ASN A 136 -12.93 -25.70 -2.80
CA ASN A 136 -14.16 -25.59 -3.59
C ASN A 136 -14.75 -24.16 -3.64
N VAL A 137 -13.88 -23.15 -3.66
CA VAL A 137 -14.24 -21.74 -3.84
C VAL A 137 -13.90 -21.32 -5.27
N TYR A 138 -14.91 -20.97 -6.05
CA TYR A 138 -14.78 -20.62 -7.46
C TYR A 138 -15.50 -19.31 -7.78
N GLY A 139 -15.18 -18.71 -8.93
CA GLY A 139 -15.88 -17.54 -9.43
C GLY A 139 -15.58 -16.22 -8.70
N ILE A 140 -14.64 -16.21 -7.75
CA ILE A 140 -14.27 -15.01 -7.04
C ILE A 140 -13.42 -14.11 -7.94
N GLN A 141 -13.87 -12.89 -8.16
CA GLN A 141 -13.08 -11.89 -8.88
C GLN A 141 -11.89 -11.48 -8.03
N MET A 142 -10.69 -11.58 -8.60
CA MET A 142 -9.45 -11.17 -7.97
C MET A 142 -8.75 -10.14 -8.84
N GLU A 143 -8.36 -9.03 -8.26
CA GLU A 143 -7.58 -8.01 -8.94
C GLU A 143 -6.31 -7.68 -8.16
N HIS A 144 -5.30 -7.20 -8.89
CA HIS A 144 -4.08 -6.67 -8.29
C HIS A 144 -4.04 -5.15 -8.46
N LEU A 145 -3.74 -4.45 -7.39
CA LEU A 145 -3.54 -3.01 -7.36
C LEU A 145 -2.13 -2.70 -6.90
N ILE A 146 -1.40 -1.89 -7.67
CA ILE A 146 -0.08 -1.41 -7.28
C ILE A 146 -0.20 0.04 -6.85
N VAL A 147 0.07 0.32 -5.57
CA VAL A 147 -0.03 1.65 -4.98
C VAL A 147 1.36 2.21 -4.70
N PHE A 148 1.70 3.29 -5.39
CA PHE A 148 2.89 4.09 -5.08
C PHE A 148 2.58 4.98 -3.88
N ALA A 149 2.95 4.49 -2.70
CA ALA A 149 2.60 5.08 -1.41
C ALA A 149 3.55 6.20 -0.97
N GLY A 150 4.69 6.37 -1.63
CA GLY A 150 5.67 7.41 -1.37
C GLY A 150 5.10 8.83 -1.44
N SER A 151 5.94 9.84 -1.22
CA SER A 151 5.53 11.24 -1.31
C SER A 151 5.02 11.57 -2.72
N PRO A 152 3.78 12.08 -2.90
CA PRO A 152 3.22 12.37 -4.22
C PRO A 152 4.05 13.36 -5.06
N ARG A 153 4.76 14.28 -4.39
CA ARG A 153 5.62 15.28 -5.04
C ARG A 153 6.97 14.72 -5.49
N LYS A 154 7.37 13.56 -4.96
CA LYS A 154 8.70 12.96 -5.15
C LYS A 154 8.63 11.56 -5.75
N THR A 155 7.44 11.14 -6.17
CA THR A 155 7.23 9.83 -6.78
C THR A 155 6.76 10.02 -8.21
N GLU A 156 7.56 9.51 -9.14
CA GLU A 156 7.26 9.49 -10.56
C GLU A 156 7.09 8.05 -11.02
N ILE A 157 6.17 7.82 -11.96
CA ILE A 157 5.80 6.48 -12.40
C ILE A 157 5.96 6.40 -13.91
N PHE A 158 6.96 5.67 -14.34
CA PHE A 158 7.27 5.37 -15.74
C PHE A 158 7.16 3.85 -16.01
N VAL A 159 6.36 3.17 -15.21
CA VAL A 159 6.07 1.74 -15.38
C VAL A 159 4.82 1.62 -16.22
N LYS A 160 4.86 0.75 -17.26
CA LYS A 160 3.71 0.45 -18.12
C LYS A 160 3.26 -0.99 -17.88
N GLY A 161 1.95 -1.19 -17.75
CA GLY A 161 1.35 -2.51 -17.59
C GLY A 161 -0.16 -2.47 -17.62
N SER A 162 -0.77 -3.64 -17.71
CA SER A 162 -2.23 -3.86 -17.77
C SER A 162 -2.90 -3.71 -16.38
N ILE A 163 -2.12 -3.84 -15.31
CA ILE A 163 -2.61 -3.78 -13.92
C ILE A 163 -2.74 -2.31 -13.46
N PRO A 164 -3.79 -1.96 -12.71
CA PRO A 164 -3.94 -0.62 -12.17
C PRO A 164 -2.76 -0.22 -11.27
N MET A 165 -2.01 0.77 -11.73
CA MET A 165 -0.91 1.39 -11.02
C MET A 165 -1.27 2.83 -10.70
N LEU A 166 -1.31 3.18 -9.42
CA LEU A 166 -1.84 4.45 -8.97
C LEU A 166 -1.03 5.04 -7.83
N ARG A 167 -1.05 6.37 -7.76
CA ARG A 167 -0.55 7.08 -6.59
C ARG A 167 -1.52 6.90 -5.44
N ARG A 168 -1.03 6.96 -4.21
CA ARG A 168 -1.88 6.92 -3.01
C ARG A 168 -3.02 7.95 -3.06
N SER A 169 -2.81 9.15 -3.63
CA SER A 169 -3.85 10.16 -3.80
C SER A 169 -5.04 9.69 -4.63
N ASP A 170 -4.81 8.79 -5.57
CA ASP A 170 -5.83 8.35 -6.53
C ASP A 170 -6.56 7.08 -6.06
N LEU A 171 -6.06 6.43 -5.00
CA LEU A 171 -6.66 5.23 -4.45
C LEU A 171 -8.12 5.43 -4.05
N LYS A 172 -8.45 6.55 -3.41
CA LYS A 172 -9.84 6.87 -3.05
C LYS A 172 -10.73 6.92 -4.29
N LYS A 173 -10.31 7.66 -5.33
CA LYS A 173 -11.06 7.77 -6.59
C LYS A 173 -11.27 6.41 -7.28
N LEU A 174 -10.30 5.50 -7.14
CA LEU A 174 -10.44 4.15 -7.66
C LEU A 174 -11.49 3.38 -6.88
N LEU A 175 -11.43 3.39 -5.55
CA LEU A 175 -12.33 2.67 -4.66
C LEU A 175 -13.77 3.21 -4.72
N ASP A 176 -13.97 4.50 -5.02
CA ASP A 176 -15.29 5.11 -5.17
C ASP A 176 -15.99 4.71 -6.52
N LYS A 177 -15.38 3.84 -7.34
CA LYS A 177 -16.03 3.34 -8.56
C LYS A 177 -17.11 2.31 -8.22
N VAL A 178 -18.21 2.35 -8.97
CA VAL A 178 -19.40 1.47 -8.81
C VAL A 178 -19.04 -0.02 -8.72
N ARG A 179 -18.02 -0.47 -9.46
CA ARG A 179 -17.59 -1.88 -9.46
C ARG A 179 -17.21 -2.43 -8.07
N TYR A 180 -16.80 -1.57 -7.13
CA TYR A 180 -16.50 -1.98 -5.75
C TYR A 180 -17.74 -2.06 -4.85
N GLU A 181 -18.90 -1.67 -5.36
CA GLU A 181 -20.19 -1.74 -4.67
C GLU A 181 -21.09 -2.83 -5.27
N GLU A 182 -20.71 -3.40 -6.42
CA GLU A 182 -21.43 -4.51 -7.05
C GLU A 182 -21.42 -5.74 -6.16
N ASP A 183 -22.59 -6.19 -5.74
CA ASP A 183 -22.69 -7.46 -5.02
C ASP A 183 -22.59 -8.63 -6.02
N ARG A 184 -21.50 -9.39 -5.89
CA ARG A 184 -21.21 -10.58 -6.70
C ARG A 184 -21.37 -11.87 -5.90
N GLY A 185 -22.06 -11.81 -4.77
CA GLY A 185 -22.35 -12.97 -3.92
C GLY A 185 -21.12 -13.51 -3.19
N VAL A 186 -20.11 -12.68 -2.93
CA VAL A 186 -18.90 -13.11 -2.22
C VAL A 186 -19.19 -13.17 -0.72
N ASP A 187 -19.05 -14.34 -0.13
CA ASP A 187 -19.07 -14.53 1.33
C ASP A 187 -17.77 -14.02 1.93
N VAL A 188 -17.80 -12.76 2.37
CA VAL A 188 -16.61 -12.04 2.89
C VAL A 188 -16.00 -12.77 4.09
N GLU A 189 -16.80 -13.27 5.03
CA GLU A 189 -16.30 -13.92 6.24
C GLU A 189 -15.64 -15.27 5.90
N LYS A 190 -16.26 -16.07 5.02
CA LYS A 190 -15.69 -17.33 4.54
C LYS A 190 -14.35 -17.11 3.84
N ILE A 191 -14.26 -16.09 2.97
CA ILE A 191 -13.02 -15.78 2.27
C ILE A 191 -11.91 -15.31 3.21
N VAL A 192 -12.25 -14.44 4.16
CA VAL A 192 -11.30 -13.96 5.17
C VAL A 192 -10.77 -15.12 6.02
N LYS A 193 -11.66 -15.99 6.49
CA LYS A 193 -11.28 -17.18 7.26
C LYS A 193 -10.34 -18.07 6.44
N LEU A 194 -10.67 -18.36 5.19
CA LEU A 194 -9.86 -19.19 4.31
C LEU A 194 -8.45 -18.61 4.11
N LEU A 195 -8.34 -17.30 3.92
CA LEU A 195 -7.04 -16.63 3.79
C LEU A 195 -6.24 -16.69 5.10
N GLN A 196 -6.91 -16.57 6.26
CA GLN A 196 -6.28 -16.66 7.58
C GLN A 196 -5.84 -18.07 7.93
N ASP A 197 -6.60 -19.09 7.57
CA ASP A 197 -6.29 -20.51 7.81
C ASP A 197 -5.02 -20.95 7.02
N HIS A 198 -4.66 -20.22 5.97
CA HIS A 198 -3.43 -20.44 5.19
C HIS A 198 -2.38 -19.35 5.40
N ALA A 199 -2.59 -18.46 6.38
CA ALA A 199 -1.64 -17.42 6.74
C ALA A 199 -0.60 -17.92 7.76
N GLU A 200 0.62 -17.42 7.60
CA GLU A 200 1.76 -17.66 8.51
C GLU A 200 1.97 -16.46 9.44
#